data_46cd8bc6532b256c9caaea0216ca73af
#
_entry.id   46cd8bc6532b256c9caaea0216ca73af
#
_cell.length_a   1.000
_cell.length_b   1.000
_cell.length_c   1.000
_cell.angle_alpha   90.00
_cell.angle_beta   90.00
_cell.angle_gamma   90.00
#
_symmetry.space_group_name_H-M   'P 1'
#
loop_
_entity.id
_entity.type
_entity.pdbx_description
1 polymer ?
#
loop_
_entity_poly.entity_id
_entity_poly.type
_entity_poly.pdbx_seq_one_letter_code
_entity_poly.pdbx_strand_id
1 'polypeptide(L)'
;MSNSNENIFDELKNKVTGDIYTDKIRRYMHSTDGSIFRVEPACIVYPKSTDDVVEIVKFANKYQISIHSRGAGSGLCGAAIGRGIVIDFCKYMNNMLGYEKISDIEGTFTCEPGYKYGELEAFLKGSSMWFPAAPSSGEYATFGGMYGTNAGGGYSVKYGNV
;
A
#
# COMPACT_ATOMS: atom_id res chain seq x y z
N MET A 1 5.89 -20.55 22.48
CA MET A 1 6.15 -19.11 22.21
C MET A 1 4.97 -18.39 21.54
N SER A 2 3.73 -18.92 21.59
CA SER A 2 2.56 -18.39 20.86
C SER A 2 1.63 -17.46 21.67
N ASN A 3 1.69 -17.49 23.00
CA ASN A 3 0.71 -16.77 23.83
C ASN A 3 1.09 -15.33 24.23
N SER A 4 2.34 -14.90 24.04
CA SER A 4 2.75 -13.52 24.39
C SER A 4 2.49 -12.50 23.26
N ASN A 5 2.44 -12.95 21.98
CA ASN A 5 2.27 -12.04 20.87
C ASN A 5 0.80 -11.63 20.63
N GLU A 6 -0.17 -12.47 20.98
CA GLU A 6 -1.58 -12.13 20.86
C GLU A 6 -1.97 -10.96 21.79
N ASN A 7 -1.40 -10.93 23.00
CA ASN A 7 -1.70 -9.91 24.00
C ASN A 7 -1.14 -8.49 23.64
N ILE A 8 -0.06 -8.42 22.87
CA ILE A 8 0.53 -7.13 22.48
C ILE A 8 -0.36 -6.42 21.46
N PHE A 9 -0.84 -7.12 20.43
CA PHE A 9 -1.66 -6.53 19.37
C PHE A 9 -3.09 -6.20 19.85
N ASP A 10 -3.54 -6.70 21.00
CA ASP A 10 -4.83 -6.29 21.60
C ASP A 10 -4.80 -4.82 22.06
N GLU A 11 -3.64 -4.30 22.51
CA GLU A 11 -3.48 -2.86 22.75
C GLU A 11 -3.69 -2.05 21.47
N LEU A 12 -3.14 -2.51 20.35
CA LEU A 12 -3.28 -1.82 19.05
C LEU A 12 -4.73 -1.84 18.55
N LYS A 13 -5.48 -2.94 18.75
CA LYS A 13 -6.90 -3.05 18.38
C LYS A 13 -7.78 -1.98 19.04
N ASN A 14 -7.42 -1.53 20.21
CA ASN A 14 -8.16 -0.50 20.94
C ASN A 14 -7.84 0.93 20.47
N LYS A 15 -6.82 1.12 19.62
CA LYS A 15 -6.33 2.43 19.19
C LYS A 15 -6.64 2.74 17.73
N VAL A 16 -6.90 1.74 16.92
CA VAL A 16 -7.17 1.90 15.49
C VAL A 16 -8.61 1.49 15.19
N THR A 17 -9.19 2.14 14.20
CA THR A 17 -10.53 1.83 13.68
C THR A 17 -10.48 0.78 12.57
N GLY A 18 -9.31 0.55 12.00
CA GLY A 18 -9.04 -0.42 10.97
C GLY A 18 -9.04 -1.87 11.48
N ASP A 19 -8.92 -2.81 10.56
CA ASP A 19 -8.90 -4.23 10.90
C ASP A 19 -7.48 -4.70 11.25
N ILE A 20 -7.37 -5.54 12.27
CA ILE A 20 -6.11 -6.15 12.70
C ILE A 20 -6.27 -7.67 12.72
N TYR A 21 -5.33 -8.35 12.11
CA TYR A 21 -5.32 -9.81 12.01
C TYR A 21 -3.97 -10.41 12.42
N THR A 22 -4.04 -11.38 13.31
CA THR A 22 -2.89 -12.18 13.78
C THR A 22 -3.06 -13.67 13.45
N ASP A 23 -4.17 -14.04 12.81
CA ASP A 23 -4.45 -15.41 12.45
C ASP A 23 -3.53 -15.95 11.36
N LYS A 24 -3.28 -17.25 11.40
CA LYS A 24 -2.33 -17.94 10.50
C LYS A 24 -2.68 -17.78 9.02
N ILE A 25 -3.96 -17.78 8.66
CA ILE A 25 -4.40 -17.75 7.25
C ILE A 25 -4.04 -16.40 6.64
N ARG A 26 -4.40 -15.29 7.29
CA ARG A 26 -4.11 -13.95 6.78
C ARG A 26 -2.62 -13.63 6.78
N ARG A 27 -1.90 -14.05 7.81
CA ARG A 27 -0.43 -13.95 7.86
C ARG A 27 0.23 -14.70 6.70
N TYR A 28 -0.25 -15.91 6.40
CA TYR A 28 0.22 -16.69 5.25
C TYR A 28 -0.08 -15.97 3.92
N MET A 29 -1.28 -15.43 3.72
CA MET A 29 -1.65 -14.69 2.50
C MET A 29 -0.77 -13.46 2.26
N HIS A 30 -0.29 -12.81 3.32
CA HIS A 30 0.58 -11.63 3.25
C HIS A 30 2.07 -11.97 3.37
N SER A 31 2.43 -13.25 3.35
CA SER A 31 3.82 -13.69 3.45
C SER A 31 4.58 -13.65 2.13
N THR A 32 3.91 -13.41 1.02
CA THR A 32 4.48 -13.35 -0.34
C THR A 32 4.09 -12.04 -1.03
N ASP A 33 4.87 -11.65 -2.01
CA ASP A 33 4.58 -10.60 -3.00
C ASP A 33 4.98 -11.08 -4.39
N GLY A 34 5.24 -10.22 -5.35
CA GLY A 34 5.70 -10.59 -6.70
C GLY A 34 7.14 -11.11 -6.73
N SER A 35 7.89 -11.06 -5.63
CA SER A 35 9.26 -11.56 -5.54
C SER A 35 9.32 -13.07 -5.32
N ILE A 36 10.54 -13.61 -5.32
CA ILE A 36 10.82 -15.02 -4.97
C ILE A 36 10.86 -15.26 -3.46
N PHE A 37 10.72 -14.21 -2.65
CA PHE A 37 10.86 -14.29 -1.20
C PHE A 37 9.54 -14.63 -0.52
N ARG A 38 9.65 -15.20 0.67
CA ARG A 38 8.53 -15.45 1.56
C ARG A 38 8.93 -15.10 2.98
N VAL A 39 8.20 -14.15 3.59
CA VAL A 39 8.41 -13.73 4.98
C VAL A 39 7.07 -13.58 5.66
N GLU A 40 6.76 -14.41 6.64
CA GLU A 40 5.50 -14.38 7.36
C GLU A 40 5.50 -13.22 8.38
N PRO A 41 4.52 -12.29 8.29
CA PRO A 41 4.40 -11.17 9.21
C PRO A 41 3.88 -11.63 10.58
N ALA A 42 4.12 -10.83 11.62
CA ALA A 42 3.53 -11.04 12.94
C ALA A 42 2.05 -10.61 12.97
N CYS A 43 1.71 -9.55 12.23
CA CYS A 43 0.39 -8.95 12.20
C CYS A 43 0.13 -8.27 10.86
N ILE A 44 -1.14 -8.26 10.43
CA ILE A 44 -1.62 -7.49 9.29
C ILE A 44 -2.61 -6.44 9.79
N VAL A 45 -2.46 -5.20 9.32
CA VAL A 45 -3.38 -4.10 9.62
C VAL A 45 -3.88 -3.47 8.34
N TYR A 46 -5.20 -3.28 8.25
CA TYR A 46 -5.87 -2.53 7.19
C TYR A 46 -6.35 -1.20 7.79
N PRO A 47 -5.60 -0.12 7.68
CA PRO A 47 -5.98 1.18 8.24
C PRO A 47 -7.15 1.77 7.47
N LYS A 48 -8.03 2.52 8.17
CA LYS A 48 -9.13 3.28 7.58
C LYS A 48 -8.83 4.75 7.43
N SER A 49 -7.80 5.25 8.11
CA SER A 49 -7.46 6.66 8.13
C SER A 49 -5.97 6.89 8.37
N THR A 50 -5.55 8.13 8.16
CA THR A 50 -4.19 8.57 8.52
C THR A 50 -3.94 8.45 10.02
N ASP A 51 -4.95 8.68 10.86
CA ASP A 51 -4.83 8.54 12.32
C ASP A 51 -4.54 7.09 12.71
N ASP A 52 -5.18 6.12 12.06
CA ASP A 52 -4.84 4.70 12.25
C ASP A 52 -3.36 4.44 11.94
N VAL A 53 -2.86 4.97 10.82
CA VAL A 53 -1.44 4.82 10.45
C VAL A 53 -0.51 5.42 11.50
N VAL A 54 -0.85 6.61 12.02
CA VAL A 54 -0.09 7.27 13.09
C VAL A 54 -0.03 6.39 14.35
N GLU A 55 -1.16 5.84 14.77
CA GLU A 55 -1.20 4.97 15.95
C GLU A 55 -0.43 3.64 15.74
N ILE A 56 -0.49 3.06 14.53
CA ILE A 56 0.32 1.87 14.18
C ILE A 56 1.81 2.19 14.28
N VAL A 57 2.25 3.33 13.74
CA VAL A 57 3.67 3.75 13.78
C VAL A 57 4.13 3.99 15.23
N LYS A 58 3.33 4.68 16.05
CA LYS A 58 3.62 4.90 17.48
C LYS A 58 3.72 3.57 18.23
N PHE A 59 2.79 2.64 17.98
CA PHE A 59 2.80 1.31 18.59
C PHE A 59 4.05 0.53 18.19
N ALA A 60 4.37 0.49 16.90
CA ALA A 60 5.54 -0.21 16.40
C ALA A 60 6.84 0.35 16.98
N ASN A 61 6.95 1.68 17.09
CA ASN A 61 8.09 2.34 17.73
C ASN A 61 8.19 1.98 19.22
N LYS A 62 7.08 2.00 19.96
CA LYS A 62 7.02 1.62 21.38
C LYS A 62 7.54 0.20 21.62
N TYR A 63 7.17 -0.73 20.77
CA TYR A 63 7.51 -2.15 20.93
C TYR A 63 8.68 -2.60 20.07
N GLN A 64 9.35 -1.68 19.35
CA GLN A 64 10.47 -1.95 18.44
C GLN A 64 10.15 -3.03 17.41
N ILE A 65 8.94 -2.96 16.84
CA ILE A 65 8.46 -3.87 15.79
C ILE A 65 8.64 -3.21 14.42
N SER A 66 9.17 -3.95 13.44
CA SER A 66 9.30 -3.44 12.08
C SER A 66 7.95 -3.26 11.40
N ILE A 67 7.85 -2.24 10.51
CA ILE A 67 6.68 -1.97 9.69
C ILE A 67 7.03 -2.20 8.22
N HIS A 68 6.09 -2.78 7.49
CA HIS A 68 6.18 -2.96 6.04
C HIS A 68 4.89 -2.49 5.40
N SER A 69 4.97 -1.46 4.56
CA SER A 69 3.83 -0.96 3.78
C SER A 69 3.55 -1.90 2.61
N ARG A 70 2.26 -2.14 2.33
CA ARG A 70 1.82 -2.99 1.23
C ARG A 70 0.73 -2.30 0.43
N GLY A 71 0.94 -2.21 -0.88
CA GLY A 71 -0.09 -1.96 -1.88
C GLY A 71 -0.51 -3.30 -2.51
N ALA A 72 -0.54 -3.38 -3.83
CA ALA A 72 -0.92 -4.60 -4.54
C ALA A 72 0.03 -5.80 -4.33
N GLY A 73 1.21 -5.58 -3.76
CA GLY A 73 2.18 -6.65 -3.56
C GLY A 73 2.81 -7.17 -4.86
N SER A 74 2.80 -6.38 -5.93
CA SER A 74 3.32 -6.77 -7.26
C SER A 74 4.82 -6.56 -7.43
N GLY A 75 5.48 -5.92 -6.46
CA GLY A 75 6.91 -5.63 -6.50
C GLY A 75 7.78 -6.89 -6.48
N LEU A 76 8.89 -6.88 -7.25
CA LEU A 76 9.77 -8.03 -7.42
C LEU A 76 10.96 -8.08 -6.43
N CYS A 77 11.07 -7.08 -5.54
CA CYS A 77 12.21 -6.94 -4.62
C CYS A 77 11.89 -7.33 -3.17
N GLY A 78 10.70 -7.85 -2.88
CA GLY A 78 10.31 -8.22 -1.51
C GLY A 78 9.97 -7.02 -0.61
N ALA A 79 9.66 -5.85 -1.19
CA ALA A 79 9.39 -4.64 -0.42
C ALA A 79 8.06 -4.66 0.37
N ALA A 80 7.10 -5.49 -0.05
CA ALA A 80 5.76 -5.57 0.53
C ALA A 80 5.61 -6.66 1.60
N ILE A 81 6.69 -7.33 2.00
CA ILE A 81 6.70 -8.42 2.97
C ILE A 81 7.70 -8.17 4.09
N GLY A 82 7.46 -8.75 5.27
CA GLY A 82 8.38 -8.64 6.40
C GLY A 82 7.83 -9.29 7.67
N ARG A 83 8.67 -9.41 8.70
CA ARG A 83 8.35 -10.16 9.93
C ARG A 83 7.47 -9.41 10.93
N GLY A 84 7.41 -8.09 10.85
CA GLY A 84 6.69 -7.24 11.78
C GLY A 84 5.23 -7.03 11.41
N ILE A 85 4.78 -5.79 11.42
CA ILE A 85 3.43 -5.38 11.02
C ILE A 85 3.44 -5.09 9.52
N VAL A 86 2.59 -5.77 8.76
CA VAL A 86 2.27 -5.39 7.38
C VAL A 86 1.06 -4.48 7.40
N ILE A 87 1.21 -3.26 6.88
CA ILE A 87 0.13 -2.29 6.70
C ILE A 87 -0.34 -2.37 5.25
N ASP A 88 -1.53 -2.92 5.03
CA ASP A 88 -2.12 -3.06 3.70
C ASP A 88 -3.16 -1.95 3.47
N PHE A 89 -2.88 -1.10 2.48
CA PHE A 89 -3.70 0.07 2.16
C PHE A 89 -4.83 -0.24 1.17
N CYS A 90 -4.85 -1.42 0.53
CA CYS A 90 -5.77 -1.71 -0.57
C CYS A 90 -7.22 -1.81 -0.16
N LYS A 91 -7.51 -2.10 1.14
CA LYS A 91 -8.87 -2.40 1.58
C LYS A 91 -9.73 -1.16 1.82
N TYR A 92 -9.17 -0.13 2.46
CA TYR A 92 -9.94 1.03 2.91
C TYR A 92 -9.38 2.37 2.43
N MET A 93 -8.07 2.51 2.31
CA MET A 93 -7.42 3.76 1.90
C MET A 93 -7.10 3.70 0.40
N ASN A 94 -8.14 3.63 -0.43
CA ASN A 94 -8.04 3.39 -1.87
C ASN A 94 -8.92 4.32 -2.72
N ASN A 95 -9.20 5.52 -2.23
CA ASN A 95 -10.04 6.49 -2.91
C ASN A 95 -9.24 7.55 -3.67
N MET A 96 -9.82 8.08 -4.75
CA MET A 96 -9.43 9.37 -5.29
C MET A 96 -10.05 10.47 -4.41
N LEU A 97 -9.22 11.38 -3.91
CA LEU A 97 -9.63 12.45 -3.01
C LEU A 97 -9.93 13.76 -3.75
N GLY A 98 -9.35 13.93 -4.94
CA GLY A 98 -9.58 15.12 -5.76
C GLY A 98 -8.91 15.02 -7.12
N TYR A 99 -9.47 15.77 -8.08
CA TYR A 99 -8.93 15.95 -9.41
C TYR A 99 -9.13 17.39 -9.86
N GLU A 100 -8.08 18.01 -10.36
CA GLU A 100 -8.13 19.36 -10.93
C GLU A 100 -7.57 19.34 -12.35
N LYS A 101 -8.40 19.73 -13.32
CA LYS A 101 -7.98 19.93 -14.71
C LYS A 101 -7.40 21.33 -14.84
N ILE A 102 -6.10 21.42 -15.14
CA ILE A 102 -5.38 22.69 -15.34
C ILE A 102 -5.53 23.16 -16.78
N SER A 103 -5.41 22.24 -17.74
CA SER A 103 -5.58 22.50 -19.18
C SER A 103 -6.11 21.25 -19.90
N ASP A 104 -6.15 21.25 -21.23
CA ASP A 104 -6.56 20.07 -22.01
C ASP A 104 -5.55 18.90 -21.96
N ILE A 105 -4.31 19.19 -21.56
CA ILE A 105 -3.21 18.21 -21.52
C ILE A 105 -2.53 18.12 -20.14
N GLU A 106 -3.04 18.85 -19.14
CA GLU A 106 -2.45 18.90 -17.80
C GLU A 106 -3.53 18.88 -16.73
N GLY A 107 -3.30 18.10 -15.69
CA GLY A 107 -4.15 18.02 -14.51
C GLY A 107 -3.40 17.43 -13.34
N THR A 108 -3.93 17.63 -12.14
CA THR A 108 -3.43 17.02 -10.91
C THR A 108 -4.52 16.16 -10.28
N PHE A 109 -4.10 15.12 -9.57
CA PHE A 109 -5.01 14.34 -8.74
C PHE A 109 -4.38 14.06 -7.39
N THR A 110 -5.25 13.93 -6.40
CA THR A 110 -4.89 13.53 -5.04
C THR A 110 -5.60 12.22 -4.73
N CYS A 111 -4.87 11.24 -4.23
CA CYS A 111 -5.45 9.94 -3.91
C CYS A 111 -4.85 9.36 -2.64
N GLU A 112 -5.54 8.38 -2.09
CA GLU A 112 -5.03 7.53 -1.03
C GLU A 112 -4.02 6.51 -1.57
N PRO A 113 -3.13 5.96 -0.70
CA PRO A 113 -2.03 5.11 -1.16
C PRO A 113 -2.46 3.79 -1.81
N GLY A 114 -3.65 3.27 -1.48
CA GLY A 114 -4.22 2.06 -2.07
C GLY A 114 -4.95 2.27 -3.40
N TYR A 115 -5.12 3.53 -3.87
CA TYR A 115 -5.75 3.82 -5.14
C TYR A 115 -4.95 3.23 -6.31
N LYS A 116 -5.65 2.61 -7.27
CA LYS A 116 -4.98 1.84 -8.33
C LYS A 116 -4.75 2.67 -9.58
N TYR A 117 -3.65 2.38 -10.26
CA TYR A 117 -3.34 2.94 -11.57
C TYR A 117 -4.46 2.70 -12.59
N GLY A 118 -5.02 1.48 -12.65
CA GLY A 118 -6.11 1.15 -13.58
C GLY A 118 -7.40 1.95 -13.34
N GLU A 119 -7.66 2.37 -12.10
CA GLU A 119 -8.80 3.22 -11.75
C GLU A 119 -8.61 4.65 -12.28
N LEU A 120 -7.37 5.18 -12.22
CA LEU A 120 -7.03 6.47 -12.84
C LEU A 120 -7.14 6.40 -14.36
N GLU A 121 -6.63 5.35 -15.00
CA GLU A 121 -6.74 5.15 -16.45
C GLU A 121 -8.21 5.09 -16.90
N ALA A 122 -9.05 4.39 -16.14
CA ALA A 122 -10.49 4.34 -16.41
C ALA A 122 -11.16 5.71 -16.24
N PHE A 123 -10.76 6.48 -15.22
CA PHE A 123 -11.26 7.85 -15.00
C PHE A 123 -10.85 8.81 -16.13
N LEU A 124 -9.62 8.71 -16.61
CA LEU A 124 -9.09 9.56 -17.68
C LEU A 124 -9.54 9.11 -19.08
N LYS A 125 -10.25 7.99 -19.19
CA LYS A 125 -10.69 7.42 -20.49
C LYS A 125 -11.52 8.43 -21.28
N GLY A 126 -11.09 8.69 -22.51
CA GLY A 126 -11.74 9.67 -23.41
C GLY A 126 -11.20 11.09 -23.27
N SER A 127 -10.29 11.35 -22.33
CA SER A 127 -9.49 12.58 -22.29
C SER A 127 -8.20 12.43 -23.10
N SER A 128 -7.50 13.54 -23.32
CA SER A 128 -6.15 13.52 -23.92
C SER A 128 -5.04 13.27 -22.89
N MET A 129 -5.41 13.03 -21.63
CA MET A 129 -4.50 12.87 -20.50
C MET A 129 -4.31 11.40 -20.14
N TRP A 130 -3.14 11.10 -19.63
CA TRP A 130 -2.75 9.79 -19.13
C TRP A 130 -1.59 9.92 -18.14
N PHE A 131 -1.37 8.92 -17.30
CA PHE A 131 -0.28 8.92 -16.33
C PHE A 131 0.92 8.16 -16.89
N PRO A 132 2.06 8.84 -17.18
CA PRO A 132 3.14 8.25 -17.98
C PRO A 132 4.02 7.24 -17.25
N ALA A 133 4.12 7.28 -15.93
CA ALA A 133 4.90 6.32 -15.14
C ALA A 133 4.14 5.00 -14.95
N ALA A 134 3.76 4.35 -16.06
CA ALA A 134 2.97 3.12 -16.08
C ALA A 134 3.84 1.89 -15.80
N PRO A 135 3.79 1.26 -14.62
CA PRO A 135 4.59 0.08 -14.32
C PRO A 135 4.06 -1.16 -15.07
N SER A 136 4.92 -2.18 -15.25
CA SER A 136 4.54 -3.43 -15.91
C SER A 136 3.45 -4.23 -15.18
N SER A 137 3.24 -4.00 -13.88
CA SER A 137 2.12 -4.55 -13.11
C SER A 137 0.76 -3.97 -13.53
N GLY A 138 0.75 -2.94 -14.40
CA GLY A 138 -0.42 -2.41 -15.06
C GLY A 138 -1.49 -1.95 -14.07
N GLU A 139 -2.73 -2.27 -14.39
CA GLU A 139 -3.93 -1.82 -13.69
C GLU A 139 -3.98 -2.13 -12.18
N TYR A 140 -3.20 -3.12 -11.71
CA TYR A 140 -3.20 -3.52 -10.30
C TYR A 140 -2.27 -2.70 -9.41
N ALA A 141 -1.29 -1.99 -9.99
CA ALA A 141 -0.36 -1.17 -9.22
C ALA A 141 -1.10 -0.09 -8.41
N THR A 142 -0.72 0.08 -7.14
CA THR A 142 -1.26 1.16 -6.30
C THR A 142 -0.31 2.36 -6.29
N PHE A 143 -0.85 3.58 -6.21
CA PHE A 143 -0.02 4.79 -6.23
C PHE A 143 0.95 4.87 -5.05
N GLY A 144 0.54 4.47 -3.84
CA GLY A 144 1.46 4.37 -2.70
C GLY A 144 2.59 3.36 -2.92
N GLY A 145 2.29 2.21 -3.54
CA GLY A 145 3.29 1.23 -3.92
C GLY A 145 4.24 1.74 -5.00
N MET A 146 3.71 2.43 -6.02
CA MET A 146 4.50 3.05 -7.09
C MET A 146 5.44 4.12 -6.53
N TYR A 147 4.94 5.01 -5.67
CA TYR A 147 5.74 6.04 -5.01
C TYR A 147 6.84 5.42 -4.12
N GLY A 148 6.47 4.46 -3.26
CA GLY A 148 7.40 3.84 -2.32
C GLY A 148 8.53 3.02 -2.97
N THR A 149 8.34 2.57 -4.21
CA THR A 149 9.35 1.82 -4.97
C THR A 149 9.99 2.61 -6.09
N ASN A 150 9.67 3.90 -6.23
CA ASN A 150 10.09 4.72 -7.37
C ASN A 150 9.78 4.02 -8.70
N ALA A 151 8.54 3.58 -8.85
CA ALA A 151 8.14 2.72 -9.96
C ALA A 151 8.26 3.44 -11.30
N GLY A 152 8.69 2.68 -12.30
CA GLY A 152 8.78 3.14 -13.68
C GLY A 152 8.17 2.12 -14.64
N GLY A 153 8.09 2.51 -15.90
CA GLY A 153 7.60 1.69 -16.98
C GLY A 153 8.20 2.07 -18.33
N GLY A 154 7.64 1.60 -19.42
CA GLY A 154 8.17 1.80 -20.76
C GLY A 154 8.37 3.25 -21.18
N TYR A 155 7.62 4.17 -20.59
CA TYR A 155 7.70 5.61 -20.88
C TYR A 155 8.63 6.39 -19.94
N SER A 156 9.18 5.75 -18.91
CA SER A 156 10.01 6.42 -17.89
C SER A 156 11.31 7.01 -18.46
N VAL A 157 11.78 6.51 -19.59
CA VAL A 157 12.94 7.10 -20.32
C VAL A 157 12.65 8.55 -20.73
N LYS A 158 11.38 8.87 -21.05
CA LYS A 158 10.98 10.21 -21.45
C LYS A 158 10.42 11.04 -20.29
N TYR A 159 9.62 10.45 -19.44
CA TYR A 159 8.82 11.16 -18.44
C TYR A 159 9.30 10.98 -17.00
N GLY A 160 10.28 10.10 -16.77
CA GLY A 160 10.76 9.76 -15.43
C GLY A 160 9.94 8.64 -14.76
N ASN A 161 10.32 8.34 -13.52
CA ASN A 161 9.60 7.45 -12.62
C ASN A 161 8.60 8.25 -11.76
N VAL A 162 7.84 7.55 -10.94
CA VAL A 162 6.92 8.14 -9.97
C VAL A 162 7.66 8.88 -8.88
#